data_51920a9cb56f76f9a0f4c13370952fd6
#
_entry.id   51920a9cb56f76f9a0f4c13370952fd6
#
_cell.length_a   1.000
_cell.length_b   1.000
_cell.length_c   1.000
_cell.angle_alpha   90.00
_cell.angle_beta   90.00
_cell.angle_gamma   90.00
#
_symmetry.space_group_name_H-M   'P 1'
#
loop_
_entity.id
_entity.type
_entity.pdbx_description
1 polymer ?
#
loop_
_entity_poly.entity_id
_entity_poly.type
_entity_poly.pdbx_seq_one_letter_code
_entity_poly.pdbx_strand_id
1 'polypeptide(L)'
;MNSLHARKIIDFMLANNVPYFDGEGYAAILSVDAASGLYSSLEQVMQYTKFPQNGEIGRYYNCRFIRETNSLNNNIGAGGAYGEAYFFGAETVMEAVAVPEELRTMSDDFGRSLAMAWYSILGFKIMWELDPDCRIVKFDSE
;
A
#
# COMPACT_ATOMS: atom_id res chain seq x y z
N MET A 1 8.68 -4.93 -12.31
CA MET A 1 8.14 -3.63 -12.80
C MET A 1 9.30 -2.73 -13.23
N ASN A 2 9.13 -1.87 -14.24
CA ASN A 2 10.14 -0.88 -14.65
C ASN A 2 9.57 0.55 -14.57
N SER A 3 10.43 1.56 -14.78
CA SER A 3 10.06 2.97 -14.69
C SER A 3 8.98 3.40 -15.69
N LEU A 4 8.91 2.75 -16.87
CA LEU A 4 7.87 3.04 -17.86
C LEU A 4 6.48 2.56 -17.41
N HIS A 5 6.40 1.41 -16.74
CA HIS A 5 5.15 0.91 -16.17
C HIS A 5 4.65 1.84 -15.07
N ALA A 6 5.53 2.23 -14.14
CA ALA A 6 5.19 3.18 -13.09
C ALA A 6 4.66 4.50 -13.65
N ARG A 7 5.34 5.07 -14.66
CA ARG A 7 4.90 6.30 -15.32
C ARG A 7 3.52 6.16 -15.95
N LYS A 8 3.27 5.09 -16.71
CA LYS A 8 1.95 4.87 -17.34
C LYS A 8 0.82 4.78 -16.33
N ILE A 9 1.06 4.11 -15.19
CA ILE A 9 0.08 4.00 -14.11
C ILE A 9 -0.20 5.37 -13.50
N ILE A 10 0.84 6.15 -13.24
CA ILE A 10 0.70 7.50 -12.67
C ILE A 10 -0.02 8.43 -13.66
N ASP A 11 0.31 8.38 -14.94
CA ASP A 11 -0.37 9.15 -15.99
C ASP A 11 -1.87 8.76 -16.08
N PHE A 12 -2.20 7.47 -15.92
CA PHE A 12 -3.58 6.99 -15.86
C PHE A 12 -4.32 7.54 -14.63
N MET A 13 -3.70 7.52 -13.46
CA MET A 13 -4.31 8.07 -12.23
C MET A 13 -4.51 9.58 -12.34
N LEU A 14 -3.57 10.30 -12.95
CA LEU A 14 -3.70 11.74 -13.22
C LEU A 14 -4.83 12.04 -14.19
N ALA A 15 -4.97 11.26 -15.26
CA ALA A 15 -6.04 11.41 -16.25
C ALA A 15 -7.44 11.21 -15.62
N ASN A 16 -7.54 10.36 -14.62
CA ASN A 16 -8.76 10.12 -13.86
C ASN A 16 -8.96 11.08 -12.67
N ASN A 17 -8.15 12.13 -12.57
CA ASN A 17 -8.22 13.12 -11.47
C ASN A 17 -8.16 12.52 -10.06
N VAL A 18 -7.43 11.43 -9.87
CA VAL A 18 -7.23 10.83 -8.54
C VAL A 18 -6.49 11.82 -7.65
N PRO A 19 -6.99 12.16 -6.45
CA PRO A 19 -6.32 13.09 -5.54
C PRO A 19 -5.01 12.49 -5.01
N TYR A 20 -4.01 13.35 -4.79
CA TYR A 20 -2.72 12.95 -4.22
C TYR A 20 -2.85 12.44 -2.79
N PHE A 21 -2.06 11.42 -2.43
CA PHE A 21 -2.13 10.77 -1.13
C PHE A 21 -1.75 11.71 0.03
N ASP A 22 -0.66 12.46 -0.11
CA ASP A 22 -0.14 13.37 0.93
C ASP A 22 -0.07 14.84 0.48
N GLY A 23 -0.79 15.19 -0.59
CA GLY A 23 -0.75 16.52 -1.21
C GLY A 23 0.45 16.75 -2.13
N GLU A 24 1.46 15.88 -2.10
CA GLU A 24 2.67 15.99 -2.92
C GLU A 24 2.70 14.94 -4.06
N GLY A 25 2.01 13.81 -3.91
CA GLY A 25 2.03 12.74 -4.89
C GLY A 25 1.25 11.50 -4.49
N TYR A 26 1.39 10.45 -5.28
CA TYR A 26 0.81 9.14 -5.04
C TYR A 26 1.71 8.28 -4.17
N ALA A 27 1.15 7.20 -3.63
CA ALA A 27 1.91 6.17 -2.94
C ALA A 27 1.77 4.83 -3.67
N ALA A 28 2.82 4.04 -3.64
CA ALA A 28 2.84 2.70 -4.20
C ALA A 28 3.47 1.72 -3.20
N ILE A 29 2.78 0.64 -2.93
CA ILE A 29 3.29 -0.47 -2.12
C ILE A 29 3.68 -1.59 -3.08
N LEU A 30 4.91 -2.08 -2.94
CA LEU A 30 5.55 -3.02 -3.85
C LEU A 30 6.00 -4.27 -3.11
N SER A 31 5.81 -5.43 -3.72
CA SER A 31 6.52 -6.64 -3.31
C SER A 31 8.01 -6.54 -3.68
N VAL A 32 8.84 -7.41 -3.11
CA VAL A 32 10.28 -7.43 -3.35
C VAL A 32 10.60 -7.63 -4.83
N ASP A 33 9.90 -8.57 -5.49
CA ASP A 33 10.12 -8.89 -6.90
C ASP A 33 9.66 -7.76 -7.83
N ALA A 34 8.53 -7.11 -7.51
CA ALA A 34 8.08 -5.95 -8.26
C ALA A 34 9.07 -4.77 -8.15
N ALA A 35 9.70 -4.60 -6.99
CA ALA A 35 10.67 -3.54 -6.74
C ALA A 35 12.00 -3.75 -7.49
N SER A 36 12.42 -5.00 -7.69
CA SER A 36 13.75 -5.34 -8.25
C SER A 36 14.07 -4.63 -9.56
N GLY A 37 13.10 -4.57 -10.48
CA GLY A 37 13.25 -3.89 -11.77
C GLY A 37 13.22 -2.35 -11.71
N LEU A 38 12.85 -1.79 -10.56
CA LEU A 38 12.80 -0.34 -10.36
C LEU A 38 14.12 0.22 -9.85
N TYR A 39 14.91 -0.59 -9.13
CA TYR A 39 16.16 -0.14 -8.48
C TYR A 39 17.13 0.54 -9.44
N SER A 40 17.34 -0.03 -10.62
CA SER A 40 18.28 0.54 -11.61
C SER A 40 17.85 1.93 -12.11
N SER A 41 16.54 2.19 -12.14
CA SER A 41 15.98 3.49 -12.56
C SER A 41 15.94 4.48 -11.39
N LEU A 42 15.76 4.01 -10.16
CA LEU A 42 15.69 4.84 -8.95
C LEU A 42 17.08 5.25 -8.47
N GLU A 43 18.12 4.44 -8.68
CA GLU A 43 19.49 4.80 -8.32
C GLU A 43 19.95 6.12 -8.94
N GLN A 44 19.50 6.43 -10.15
CA GLN A 44 19.80 7.71 -10.80
C GLN A 44 19.05 8.89 -10.17
N VAL A 45 17.91 8.65 -9.53
CA VAL A 45 17.05 9.68 -8.93
C VAL A 45 17.33 9.86 -7.44
N MET A 46 17.80 8.82 -6.75
CA MET A 46 18.11 8.84 -5.31
C MET A 46 19.17 9.85 -4.90
N GLN A 47 20.03 10.29 -5.82
CA GLN A 47 21.05 11.31 -5.54
C GLN A 47 20.46 12.65 -5.05
N TYR A 48 19.17 12.88 -5.24
CA TYR A 48 18.49 14.14 -4.92
C TYR A 48 17.38 14.01 -3.88
N THR A 49 17.15 12.82 -3.34
CA THR A 49 16.02 12.60 -2.41
C THR A 49 16.46 12.84 -0.97
N LYS A 50 15.76 13.74 -0.28
CA LYS A 50 15.89 13.92 1.17
C LYS A 50 15.42 12.66 1.87
N PHE A 51 16.23 12.10 2.74
CA PHE A 51 16.03 10.99 3.66
C PHE A 51 14.73 10.19 3.46
N PRO A 52 14.81 8.97 2.89
CA PRO A 52 13.65 8.10 2.77
C PRO A 52 13.11 7.74 4.16
N GLN A 53 11.79 7.68 4.28
CA GLN A 53 11.14 7.14 5.48
C GLN A 53 11.39 5.63 5.55
N ASN A 54 11.25 5.03 6.73
CA ASN A 54 11.42 3.59 6.91
C ASN A 54 10.57 2.79 5.93
N GLY A 55 11.21 1.91 5.14
CA GLY A 55 10.56 1.11 4.11
C GLY A 55 10.41 1.82 2.75
N GLU A 56 10.66 3.11 2.67
CA GLU A 56 10.65 3.83 1.39
C GLU A 56 11.89 3.49 0.58
N ILE A 57 11.69 3.08 -0.69
CA ILE A 57 12.78 2.78 -1.63
C ILE A 57 13.25 4.08 -2.28
N GLY A 58 12.32 4.99 -2.55
CA GLY A 58 12.58 6.26 -3.22
C GLY A 58 11.32 6.87 -3.81
N ARG A 59 11.50 8.00 -4.47
CA ARG A 59 10.43 8.71 -5.18
C ARG A 59 10.76 8.81 -6.67
N TYR A 60 9.78 8.62 -7.52
CA TYR A 60 9.88 8.79 -8.95
C TYR A 60 8.54 9.27 -9.50
N TYR A 61 8.59 10.30 -10.34
CA TYR A 61 7.42 10.83 -11.06
C TYR A 61 6.21 11.12 -10.14
N ASN A 62 6.44 11.86 -9.05
CA ASN A 62 5.46 12.17 -8.01
C ASN A 62 4.81 10.95 -7.33
N CYS A 63 5.51 9.83 -7.30
CA CYS A 63 5.07 8.65 -6.58
C CYS A 63 6.13 8.20 -5.59
N ARG A 64 5.70 7.92 -4.36
CA ARG A 64 6.51 7.34 -3.30
C ARG A 64 6.40 5.82 -3.35
N PHE A 65 7.52 5.14 -3.42
CA PHE A 65 7.59 3.68 -3.48
C PHE A 65 7.99 3.10 -2.14
N ILE A 66 7.14 2.24 -1.58
CA ILE A 66 7.33 1.58 -0.30
C ILE A 66 7.41 0.08 -0.55
N ARG A 67 8.48 -0.56 -0.06
CA ARG A 67 8.62 -2.02 -0.15
C ARG A 67 7.95 -2.67 1.04
N GLU A 68 7.14 -3.70 0.75
CA GLU A 68 6.42 -4.47 1.72
C GLU A 68 6.74 -5.97 1.52
N THR A 69 6.90 -6.73 2.60
CA THR A 69 7.33 -8.13 2.54
C THR A 69 6.33 -9.12 3.14
N ASN A 70 5.30 -8.64 3.82
CA ASN A 70 4.41 -9.50 4.60
C ASN A 70 3.11 -9.87 3.86
N SER A 71 2.49 -8.92 3.17
CA SER A 71 1.14 -9.07 2.63
C SER A 71 1.09 -9.19 1.12
N LEU A 72 2.14 -8.79 0.41
CA LEU A 72 2.17 -8.86 -1.05
C LEU A 72 2.79 -10.16 -1.55
N ASN A 73 2.19 -10.70 -2.61
CA ASN A 73 2.69 -11.90 -3.23
C ASN A 73 3.95 -11.64 -4.05
N ASN A 74 4.94 -12.49 -3.82
CA ASN A 74 6.10 -12.65 -4.67
C ASN A 74 5.96 -13.93 -5.50
N ASN A 75 6.86 -14.15 -6.44
CA ASN A 75 6.91 -15.34 -7.26
C ASN A 75 5.62 -15.60 -8.07
N ILE A 76 4.94 -14.55 -8.52
CA ILE A 76 3.85 -14.66 -9.48
C ILE A 76 4.38 -14.73 -10.91
N GLY A 77 3.56 -15.22 -11.83
CA GLY A 77 3.90 -15.34 -13.24
C GLY A 77 4.73 -16.58 -13.60
N ALA A 78 5.07 -16.67 -14.86
CA ALA A 78 5.85 -17.79 -15.39
C ALA A 78 7.28 -17.79 -14.79
N GLY A 79 7.63 -18.89 -14.13
CA GLY A 79 8.91 -19.05 -13.47
C GLY A 79 9.05 -18.34 -12.11
N GLY A 80 7.99 -17.77 -11.56
CA GLY A 80 8.00 -17.14 -10.23
C GLY A 80 8.90 -15.91 -10.14
N ALA A 81 9.04 -15.15 -11.23
CA ALA A 81 9.97 -14.02 -11.31
C ALA A 81 9.31 -12.65 -11.08
N TYR A 82 8.00 -12.63 -10.84
CA TYR A 82 7.21 -11.41 -10.81
C TYR A 82 6.53 -11.19 -9.46
N GLY A 83 6.15 -9.96 -9.18
CA GLY A 83 5.50 -9.56 -7.95
C GLY A 83 4.32 -8.63 -8.17
N GLU A 84 3.62 -8.32 -7.09
CA GLU A 84 2.49 -7.40 -7.04
C GLU A 84 2.94 -5.99 -6.67
N ALA A 85 2.19 -5.01 -7.19
CA ALA A 85 2.28 -3.62 -6.78
C ALA A 85 0.89 -2.98 -6.73
N TYR A 86 0.67 -2.12 -5.74
CA TYR A 86 -0.55 -1.34 -5.59
C TYR A 86 -0.21 0.14 -5.58
N PHE A 87 -0.82 0.88 -6.48
CA PHE A 87 -0.72 2.33 -6.56
C PHE A 87 -2.02 2.96 -6.06
N PHE A 88 -1.93 3.97 -5.22
CA PHE A 88 -3.11 4.60 -4.66
C PHE A 88 -2.91 6.08 -4.38
N GLY A 89 -4.04 6.80 -4.41
CA GLY A 89 -4.14 8.20 -4.01
C GLY A 89 -4.77 8.37 -2.64
N ALA A 90 -5.33 9.54 -2.38
CA ALA A 90 -6.10 9.80 -1.17
C ALA A 90 -7.48 9.15 -1.24
N GLU A 91 -8.08 8.91 -0.06
CA GLU A 91 -9.46 8.42 0.09
C GLU A 91 -9.76 7.13 -0.68
N THR A 92 -8.79 6.19 -0.70
CA THR A 92 -8.95 4.91 -1.40
C THR A 92 -9.67 3.86 -0.57
N VAL A 93 -9.51 3.89 0.75
CA VAL A 93 -10.08 2.91 1.67
C VAL A 93 -10.87 3.65 2.74
N MET A 94 -12.08 3.18 3.00
CA MET A 94 -12.92 3.64 4.09
C MET A 94 -12.93 2.60 5.21
N GLU A 95 -12.74 3.08 6.43
CA GLU A 95 -12.91 2.30 7.65
C GLU A 95 -14.28 2.58 8.26
N ALA A 96 -15.04 1.53 8.56
CA ALA A 96 -16.29 1.60 9.30
C ALA A 96 -16.06 1.00 10.70
N VAL A 97 -16.23 1.80 11.73
CA VAL A 97 -16.08 1.40 13.12
C VAL A 97 -17.47 1.25 13.74
N ALA A 98 -17.91 0.00 13.95
CA ALA A 98 -19.15 -0.30 14.66
C ALA A 98 -18.92 -0.35 16.17
N VAL A 99 -17.83 -0.99 16.60
CA VAL A 99 -17.38 -1.01 17.98
C VAL A 99 -15.90 -0.63 17.98
N PRO A 100 -15.51 0.45 18.65
CA PRO A 100 -14.12 0.84 18.76
C PRO A 100 -13.29 -0.24 19.49
N GLU A 101 -12.01 -0.19 19.29
CA GLU A 101 -11.08 -1.09 19.96
C GLU A 101 -11.12 -0.88 21.48
N GLU A 102 -11.45 -1.92 22.22
CA GLU A 102 -11.51 -1.88 23.68
C GLU A 102 -10.90 -3.15 24.31
N LEU A 103 -10.25 -2.96 25.44
CA LEU A 103 -9.76 -4.07 26.26
C LEU A 103 -10.83 -4.36 27.32
N ARG A 104 -11.40 -5.56 27.29
CA ARG A 104 -12.31 -6.07 28.30
C ARG A 104 -11.58 -6.98 29.26
N THR A 105 -11.73 -6.75 30.54
CA THR A 105 -11.16 -7.56 31.59
C THR A 105 -12.27 -8.19 32.41
N MET A 106 -12.13 -9.45 32.75
CA MET A 106 -13.02 -10.18 33.65
C MET A 106 -12.18 -10.88 34.72
N SER A 107 -12.59 -10.68 35.96
CA SER A 107 -12.01 -11.43 37.11
C SER A 107 -12.90 -12.61 37.42
N ASP A 108 -12.33 -13.79 37.50
CA ASP A 108 -13.00 -15.03 37.84
C ASP A 108 -12.32 -15.70 39.01
N ASP A 109 -12.96 -16.75 39.61
CA ASP A 109 -12.43 -17.53 40.73
C ASP A 109 -11.96 -16.66 41.90
N PHE A 110 -12.84 -15.78 42.42
CA PHE A 110 -12.55 -14.88 43.55
C PHE A 110 -11.29 -14.01 43.35
N GLY A 111 -10.97 -13.64 42.10
CA GLY A 111 -9.81 -12.82 41.80
C GLY A 111 -8.50 -13.58 41.53
N ARG A 112 -8.54 -14.91 41.48
CA ARG A 112 -7.35 -15.71 41.15
C ARG A 112 -7.03 -15.74 39.69
N SER A 113 -8.05 -15.60 38.81
CA SER A 113 -7.90 -15.60 37.38
C SER A 113 -8.34 -14.26 36.80
N LEU A 114 -7.50 -13.68 35.97
CA LEU A 114 -7.81 -12.45 35.18
C LEU A 114 -7.84 -12.81 33.71
N ALA A 115 -9.01 -12.77 33.12
CA ALA A 115 -9.19 -12.89 31.68
C ALA A 115 -9.14 -11.51 31.03
N MET A 116 -8.39 -11.39 29.94
CA MET A 116 -8.34 -10.20 29.11
C MET A 116 -8.78 -10.56 27.70
N ALA A 117 -9.68 -9.77 27.12
CA ALA A 117 -10.13 -9.93 25.75
C ALA A 117 -10.04 -8.59 25.03
N TRP A 118 -9.38 -8.62 23.88
CA TRP A 118 -9.42 -7.50 22.94
C TRP A 118 -10.66 -7.63 22.08
N TYR A 119 -11.43 -6.57 22.01
CA TYR A 119 -12.70 -6.57 21.30
C TYR A 119 -12.80 -5.36 20.38
N SER A 120 -13.10 -5.60 19.09
CA SER A 120 -13.41 -4.55 18.12
C SER A 120 -14.30 -5.11 17.02
N ILE A 121 -15.13 -4.27 16.43
CA ILE A 121 -15.88 -4.58 15.21
C ILE A 121 -15.58 -3.47 14.21
N LEU A 122 -14.70 -3.81 13.27
CA LEU A 122 -14.20 -2.93 12.23
C LEU A 122 -14.53 -3.54 10.86
N GLY A 123 -14.79 -2.69 9.88
CA GLY A 123 -14.95 -3.07 8.49
C GLY A 123 -14.16 -2.15 7.58
N PHE A 124 -13.54 -2.71 6.55
CA PHE A 124 -12.81 -1.94 5.54
C PHE A 124 -13.46 -2.17 4.18
N LYS A 125 -13.59 -1.10 3.41
CA LYS A 125 -14.06 -1.17 2.03
C LYS A 125 -13.26 -0.21 1.16
N ILE A 126 -12.95 -0.66 -0.08
CA ILE A 126 -12.36 0.21 -1.10
C ILE A 126 -13.46 1.18 -1.54
N MET A 127 -13.15 2.47 -1.50
CA MET A 127 -13.99 3.51 -2.06
C MET A 127 -13.74 3.60 -3.56
N TRP A 128 -14.75 4.02 -4.31
CA TRP A 128 -14.60 4.24 -5.75
C TRP A 128 -14.09 2.99 -6.49
N GLU A 129 -14.76 1.87 -6.25
CA GLU A 129 -14.39 0.57 -6.78
C GLU A 129 -14.68 0.44 -8.29
N LEU A 130 -15.55 1.29 -8.82
CA LEU A 130 -15.97 1.25 -10.22
C LEU A 130 -15.13 2.19 -11.08
N ASP A 131 -14.65 1.68 -12.22
CA ASP A 131 -14.04 2.46 -13.27
C ASP A 131 -15.09 3.42 -13.89
N PRO A 132 -14.81 4.74 -14.10
CA PRO A 132 -13.50 5.41 -14.08
C PRO A 132 -13.05 5.98 -12.74
N ASP A 133 -13.84 5.86 -11.68
CA ASP A 133 -13.58 6.52 -10.39
C ASP A 133 -12.59 5.74 -9.51
N CYS A 134 -12.02 4.67 -10.00
CA CYS A 134 -11.09 3.82 -9.26
C CYS A 134 -9.83 4.58 -8.84
N ARG A 135 -9.58 4.65 -7.52
CA ARG A 135 -8.44 5.37 -6.92
C ARG A 135 -7.28 4.45 -6.52
N ILE A 136 -7.40 3.17 -6.80
CA ILE A 136 -6.36 2.17 -6.56
C ILE A 136 -6.12 1.38 -7.84
N VAL A 137 -4.86 1.24 -8.21
CA VAL A 137 -4.45 0.47 -9.40
C VAL A 137 -3.54 -0.67 -8.96
N LYS A 138 -3.96 -1.89 -9.24
CA LYS A 138 -3.14 -3.08 -9.05
C LYS A 138 -2.28 -3.31 -10.30
N PHE A 139 -1.02 -3.59 -10.10
CA PHE A 139 -0.09 -4.05 -11.12
C PHE A 139 0.35 -5.47 -10.78
N ASP A 140 0.01 -6.40 -11.66
CA ASP A 140 0.56 -7.76 -11.68
C ASP A 140 1.39 -7.90 -12.95
N SER A 141 2.56 -8.49 -12.85
CA SER A 141 3.30 -8.89 -14.04
C SER A 141 3.01 -10.35 -14.36
N GLU A 142 2.31 -10.57 -15.45
CA GLU A 142 2.16 -11.89 -16.06
C GLU A 142 3.38 -12.26 -16.91
#